data_6586c1c3decd4548463e53ab12de483f
#
_entry.id   6586c1c3decd4548463e53ab12de483f
#
_cell.length_a   1.000
_cell.length_b   1.000
_cell.length_c   1.000
_cell.angle_alpha   90.00
_cell.angle_beta   90.00
_cell.angle_gamma   90.00
#
_symmetry.space_group_name_H-M   'P 1'
#
loop_
_entity.id
_entity.type
_entity.pdbx_description
1 polymer ?
#
loop_
_entity_poly.entity_id
_entity_poly.type
_entity_poly.pdbx_seq_one_letter_code
_entity_poly.pdbx_strand_id
1 'polypeptide(L)'
;MLLPLLILAVAIGDTHGQFPRVCMTKDVLPTKQCCPLWKGSPCGKHAGRGVCKTRHQLELIENDDRLQWPQYYFMSICECNCNFSGFNCGRCKSGHYGENCEKSKVVVRKEIQEMSPQERRRVFSYLNLAKYTMSKDFVILVTGDRHHRDTYRFINATIYDVFAWIHYYSMKPLLLNNDFVKKTSYAHQGPAFPGWHRRLLLFLEEEIQELMGDELFGLPYYDWSHDNTCSVCTEDFMGSNDLQGNIDKSSYFASWGAICSGYFYNDAYCRSAGRGYHVENLLRKPGRDPLTRIPNYQDVMDTLKWEKFDTEPFDKTSNHSFRNVLEGFKNPHNGEDDDENMHNMFHDYIGGTMGQVPISANDPLFILHHAYIDKLYEVWIQKYKATPETYPVNQHLGHGPRECAMPFFPCVKNRDLLQTSTAFGYKYSQMDPYLHPQEQAASSEDTQ
;
A
#
# COMPACT_ATOMS: atom_id res chain seq x y z
N MET A 1 1.45 45.10 -34.58
CA MET A 1 1.06 44.93 -33.17
C MET A 1 0.34 43.59 -33.02
N LEU A 2 1.09 42.54 -32.71
CA LEU A 2 0.55 41.21 -32.48
C LEU A 2 0.39 41.06 -30.95
N LEU A 3 -0.85 41.00 -30.48
CA LEU A 3 -1.14 40.61 -29.06
C LEU A 3 -0.76 39.16 -28.89
N PRO A 4 -0.01 38.80 -27.83
CA PRO A 4 0.14 37.39 -27.45
C PRO A 4 -1.15 36.94 -26.81
N LEU A 5 -1.77 35.90 -27.36
CA LEU A 5 -2.79 35.09 -26.65
C LEU A 5 -2.14 34.44 -25.42
N LEU A 6 -2.42 35.00 -24.26
CA LEU A 6 -2.19 34.30 -23.01
C LEU A 6 -3.17 33.10 -22.96
N ILE A 7 -2.67 31.93 -23.29
CA ILE A 7 -3.38 30.66 -22.94
C ILE A 7 -3.26 30.55 -21.44
N LEU A 8 -4.30 30.95 -20.71
CA LEU A 8 -4.49 30.54 -19.32
C LEU A 8 -4.60 29.00 -19.32
N ALA A 9 -3.52 28.33 -18.98
CA ALA A 9 -3.59 26.93 -18.56
C ALA A 9 -4.36 26.93 -17.26
N VAL A 10 -5.66 26.72 -17.36
CA VAL A 10 -6.47 26.32 -16.18
C VAL A 10 -5.86 25.01 -15.70
N ALA A 11 -5.17 25.07 -14.58
CA ALA A 11 -4.75 23.86 -13.87
C ALA A 11 -6.04 23.12 -13.46
N ILE A 12 -6.46 22.18 -14.31
CA ILE A 12 -7.55 21.27 -13.99
C ILE A 12 -7.01 20.42 -12.84
N GLY A 13 -7.50 20.65 -11.63
CA GLY A 13 -7.16 19.88 -10.45
C GLY A 13 -7.47 18.41 -10.73
N ASP A 14 -6.42 17.59 -10.77
CA ASP A 14 -6.52 16.18 -11.11
C ASP A 14 -7.03 15.38 -9.92
N THR A 15 -8.16 14.71 -10.13
CA THR A 15 -8.87 13.90 -9.15
C THR A 15 -8.56 12.44 -9.33
N HIS A 16 -8.28 11.74 -8.24
CA HIS A 16 -7.84 10.37 -8.34
C HIS A 16 -8.22 9.55 -7.08
N GLY A 17 -8.68 8.33 -7.28
CA GLY A 17 -9.00 7.41 -6.18
C GLY A 17 -9.79 6.21 -6.65
N GLN A 18 -9.79 5.15 -5.83
CA GLN A 18 -10.66 4.01 -6.04
C GLN A 18 -12.04 4.27 -5.42
N PHE A 19 -13.07 4.06 -6.20
CA PHE A 19 -14.46 4.23 -5.78
C PHE A 19 -15.22 2.90 -5.81
N PRO A 20 -16.14 2.65 -4.86
CA PRO A 20 -17.04 1.51 -4.96
C PRO A 20 -17.88 1.61 -6.23
N ARG A 21 -17.74 0.64 -7.13
CA ARG A 21 -18.43 0.61 -8.42
C ARG A 21 -19.94 0.85 -8.30
N VAL A 22 -20.57 0.21 -7.31
CA VAL A 22 -22.01 0.29 -7.09
C VAL A 22 -22.50 1.70 -6.71
N CYS A 23 -21.59 2.55 -6.18
CA CYS A 23 -21.90 3.94 -5.82
C CYS A 23 -21.65 4.94 -6.97
N MET A 24 -21.15 4.46 -8.12
CA MET A 24 -20.74 5.31 -9.24
C MET A 24 -21.76 5.35 -10.38
N THR A 25 -22.98 4.88 -10.16
CA THR A 25 -24.06 5.00 -11.14
C THR A 25 -24.52 6.46 -11.27
N LYS A 26 -25.06 6.80 -12.44
CA LYS A 26 -25.55 8.17 -12.73
C LYS A 26 -26.58 8.67 -11.70
N ASP A 27 -27.36 7.74 -11.12
CA ASP A 27 -28.40 8.08 -10.15
C ASP A 27 -27.85 8.20 -8.72
N VAL A 28 -26.82 7.44 -8.38
CA VAL A 28 -26.26 7.37 -7.01
C VAL A 28 -25.18 8.43 -6.78
N LEU A 29 -24.28 8.62 -7.74
CA LEU A 29 -23.13 9.54 -7.61
C LEU A 29 -23.56 10.97 -7.18
N PRO A 30 -24.60 11.60 -7.77
CA PRO A 30 -25.01 12.95 -7.39
C PRO A 30 -25.56 13.05 -5.97
N THR A 31 -26.07 11.96 -5.40
CA THR A 31 -26.64 11.93 -4.04
C THR A 31 -25.58 12.06 -2.96
N LYS A 32 -24.30 11.83 -3.29
CA LYS A 32 -23.20 11.71 -2.32
C LYS A 32 -23.45 10.66 -1.24
N GLN A 33 -24.28 9.67 -1.51
CA GLN A 33 -24.60 8.60 -0.56
C GLN A 33 -24.08 7.27 -1.13
N CYS A 34 -23.25 6.57 -0.36
CA CYS A 34 -22.78 5.23 -0.68
C CYS A 34 -23.19 4.26 0.43
N CYS A 35 -24.45 3.84 0.36
CA CYS A 35 -25.05 2.85 1.27
C CYS A 35 -25.62 1.67 0.46
N PRO A 36 -24.77 0.87 -0.21
CA PRO A 36 -25.26 -0.19 -1.10
C PRO A 36 -26.00 -1.27 -0.35
N LEU A 37 -26.82 -2.02 -1.12
CA LEU A 37 -27.56 -3.14 -0.58
C LEU A 37 -26.66 -4.35 -0.34
N TRP A 38 -26.85 -4.99 0.80
CA TRP A 38 -26.44 -6.37 1.02
C TRP A 38 -27.69 -7.22 1.20
N LYS A 39 -27.86 -8.23 0.35
CA LYS A 39 -29.05 -9.10 0.31
C LYS A 39 -30.37 -8.31 0.41
N GLY A 40 -30.48 -7.23 -0.38
CA GLY A 40 -31.68 -6.41 -0.47
C GLY A 40 -31.89 -5.36 0.63
N SER A 41 -30.94 -5.23 1.58
CA SER A 41 -31.04 -4.27 2.69
C SER A 41 -29.85 -3.29 2.67
N PRO A 42 -30.06 -1.96 2.74
CA PRO A 42 -28.99 -0.99 2.84
C PRO A 42 -28.02 -1.34 3.98
N CYS A 43 -26.73 -1.47 3.66
CA CYS A 43 -25.69 -1.87 4.62
C CYS A 43 -25.98 -3.17 5.38
N GLY A 44 -26.86 -4.04 4.87
CA GLY A 44 -27.27 -5.26 5.58
C GLY A 44 -28.00 -5.01 6.90
N LYS A 45 -28.73 -3.88 7.04
CA LYS A 45 -29.40 -3.47 8.29
C LYS A 45 -30.31 -4.56 8.86
N HIS A 46 -31.08 -5.26 8.02
CA HIS A 46 -32.01 -6.32 8.47
C HIS A 46 -31.28 -7.51 9.12
N ALA A 47 -30.03 -7.76 8.73
CA ALA A 47 -29.20 -8.79 9.32
C ALA A 47 -28.25 -8.26 10.42
N GLY A 48 -28.46 -7.02 10.89
CA GLY A 48 -27.64 -6.42 11.93
C GLY A 48 -26.20 -6.08 11.52
N ARG A 49 -25.88 -6.10 10.21
CA ARG A 49 -24.51 -5.93 9.71
C ARG A 49 -24.01 -4.50 9.78
N GLY A 50 -24.89 -3.52 9.59
CA GLY A 50 -24.53 -2.11 9.64
C GLY A 50 -25.72 -1.20 9.35
N VAL A 51 -25.45 0.09 9.36
CA VAL A 51 -26.44 1.14 9.07
C VAL A 51 -25.84 2.20 8.15
N CYS A 52 -26.71 2.78 7.31
CA CYS A 52 -26.34 3.96 6.54
C CYS A 52 -26.29 5.16 7.47
N LYS A 53 -25.13 5.80 7.62
CA LYS A 53 -24.91 6.90 8.55
C LYS A 53 -24.38 8.13 7.83
N THR A 54 -25.03 9.26 8.06
CA THR A 54 -24.53 10.55 7.60
C THR A 54 -23.36 10.97 8.48
N ARG A 55 -22.29 11.39 7.85
CA ARG A 55 -21.07 11.87 8.51
C ARG A 55 -21.14 13.38 8.66
N HIS A 56 -20.64 13.89 9.78
CA HIS A 56 -20.19 15.27 9.82
C HIS A 56 -18.95 15.35 8.94
N GLN A 57 -19.01 16.15 7.88
CA GLN A 57 -17.82 16.42 7.07
C GLN A 57 -16.78 17.06 7.99
N LEU A 58 -15.54 16.57 7.91
CA LEU A 58 -14.42 17.38 8.32
C LEU A 58 -14.47 18.66 7.49
N GLU A 59 -14.34 19.82 8.13
CA GLU A 59 -14.17 21.09 7.43
C GLU A 59 -12.83 21.05 6.69
N LEU A 60 -12.83 20.43 5.51
CA LEU A 60 -11.68 20.48 4.63
C LEU A 60 -11.73 21.82 3.88
N ILE A 61 -10.55 22.39 3.69
CA ILE A 61 -10.39 23.61 2.91
C ILE A 61 -10.89 23.31 1.48
N GLU A 62 -11.57 24.28 0.86
CA GLU A 62 -12.23 24.10 -0.45
C GLU A 62 -11.31 23.53 -1.54
N ASN A 63 -10.00 23.80 -1.46
CA ASN A 63 -8.99 23.37 -2.40
C ASN A 63 -8.20 22.10 -1.96
N ASP A 64 -8.69 21.36 -0.95
CA ASP A 64 -8.10 20.09 -0.54
C ASP A 64 -8.45 19.00 -1.58
N ASP A 65 -7.44 18.36 -2.17
CA ASP A 65 -7.62 17.31 -3.18
C ASP A 65 -8.31 16.05 -2.62
N ARG A 66 -8.24 15.83 -1.29
CA ARG A 66 -8.95 14.74 -0.60
C ARG A 66 -10.47 14.81 -0.76
N LEU A 67 -11.05 15.99 -1.04
CA LEU A 67 -12.48 16.13 -1.27
C LEU A 67 -13.02 15.26 -2.41
N GLN A 68 -12.14 14.81 -3.29
CA GLN A 68 -12.48 13.98 -4.44
C GLN A 68 -12.31 12.49 -4.17
N TRP A 69 -11.77 12.10 -3.03
CA TRP A 69 -11.58 10.72 -2.65
C TRP A 69 -12.85 10.17 -2.00
N PRO A 70 -13.22 8.89 -2.19
CA PRO A 70 -14.51 8.37 -1.77
C PRO A 70 -14.79 8.62 -0.29
N GLN A 71 -13.73 8.62 0.52
CA GLN A 71 -13.79 8.86 1.95
C GLN A 71 -14.37 10.24 2.32
N TYR A 72 -14.10 11.27 1.52
CA TYR A 72 -14.58 12.65 1.75
C TYR A 72 -15.67 13.05 0.75
N TYR A 73 -15.75 12.35 -0.39
CA TYR A 73 -16.78 12.59 -1.39
C TYR A 73 -18.16 12.21 -0.91
N PHE A 74 -18.30 11.02 -0.27
CA PHE A 74 -19.59 10.54 0.21
C PHE A 74 -19.93 11.10 1.58
N MET A 75 -21.09 11.77 1.69
CA MET A 75 -21.63 12.31 2.94
C MET A 75 -22.27 11.21 3.80
N SER A 76 -22.86 10.20 3.18
CA SER A 76 -23.45 9.06 3.87
C SER A 76 -22.82 7.76 3.38
N ILE A 77 -22.39 6.91 4.32
CA ILE A 77 -21.77 5.62 4.05
C ILE A 77 -22.28 4.56 5.03
N CYS A 78 -21.99 3.29 4.72
CA CYS A 78 -22.26 2.23 5.67
C CYS A 78 -21.28 2.30 6.86
N GLU A 79 -21.81 2.33 8.07
CA GLU A 79 -21.09 2.04 9.30
C GLU A 79 -21.40 0.61 9.70
N CYS A 80 -20.37 -0.25 9.67
CA CYS A 80 -20.52 -1.68 9.88
C CYS A 80 -20.39 -2.04 11.36
N ASN A 81 -21.21 -2.96 11.83
CA ASN A 81 -21.23 -3.45 13.20
C ASN A 81 -20.23 -4.59 13.39
N CYS A 82 -19.79 -4.81 14.62
CA CYS A 82 -18.99 -5.98 15.03
C CYS A 82 -17.83 -6.30 14.07
N ASN A 83 -17.81 -7.54 13.54
CA ASN A 83 -16.77 -8.03 12.65
C ASN A 83 -17.10 -7.85 11.16
N PHE A 84 -18.16 -7.11 10.81
CA PHE A 84 -18.48 -6.81 9.43
C PHE A 84 -17.67 -5.64 8.89
N SER A 85 -17.39 -5.64 7.59
CA SER A 85 -16.58 -4.68 6.88
C SER A 85 -17.02 -4.51 5.42
N GLY A 86 -16.30 -3.67 4.68
CA GLY A 86 -16.60 -3.35 3.29
C GLY A 86 -17.63 -2.23 3.14
N PHE A 87 -17.78 -1.72 1.92
CA PHE A 87 -18.62 -0.56 1.63
C PHE A 87 -20.14 -0.83 1.77
N ASN A 88 -20.56 -2.08 1.85
CA ASN A 88 -21.94 -2.51 2.08
C ASN A 88 -22.10 -3.40 3.33
N CYS A 89 -21.06 -3.52 4.16
CA CYS A 89 -20.97 -4.45 5.29
C CYS A 89 -21.15 -5.93 4.91
N GLY A 90 -20.82 -6.25 3.68
CA GLY A 90 -20.93 -7.60 3.12
C GLY A 90 -19.73 -8.48 3.39
N ARG A 91 -18.60 -7.92 3.71
CA ARG A 91 -17.34 -8.60 4.01
C ARG A 91 -17.11 -8.74 5.52
N CYS A 92 -16.15 -9.55 5.89
CA CYS A 92 -15.65 -9.61 7.26
C CYS A 92 -14.45 -8.67 7.44
N LYS A 93 -14.24 -8.19 8.67
CA LYS A 93 -12.97 -7.56 9.03
C LYS A 93 -11.82 -8.55 8.89
N SER A 94 -10.62 -8.04 8.63
CA SER A 94 -9.39 -8.83 8.63
C SER A 94 -9.33 -9.73 9.87
N GLY A 95 -8.92 -10.99 9.70
CA GLY A 95 -8.90 -11.97 10.78
C GLY A 95 -10.22 -12.68 11.08
N HIS A 96 -11.30 -12.32 10.39
CA HIS A 96 -12.59 -12.98 10.53
C HIS A 96 -13.07 -13.58 9.21
N TYR A 97 -13.92 -14.62 9.31
CA TYR A 97 -14.55 -15.27 8.15
C TYR A 97 -15.85 -15.97 8.55
N GLY A 98 -16.52 -16.59 7.58
CA GLY A 98 -17.84 -17.18 7.73
C GLY A 98 -18.95 -16.21 7.32
N GLU A 99 -20.17 -16.73 7.17
CA GLU A 99 -21.30 -15.93 6.67
C GLU A 99 -21.63 -14.75 7.58
N ASN A 100 -21.50 -14.94 8.90
CA ASN A 100 -21.75 -13.89 9.89
C ASN A 100 -20.46 -13.34 10.52
N CYS A 101 -19.30 -13.62 9.92
CA CYS A 101 -18.00 -13.20 10.44
C CYS A 101 -17.72 -13.67 11.89
N GLU A 102 -18.28 -14.80 12.25
CA GLU A 102 -18.24 -15.39 13.58
C GLU A 102 -16.98 -16.22 13.85
N LYS A 103 -16.28 -16.63 12.80
CA LYS A 103 -15.04 -17.41 12.88
C LYS A 103 -13.82 -16.51 12.82
N SER A 104 -12.79 -16.86 13.58
CA SER A 104 -11.50 -16.18 13.54
C SER A 104 -10.46 -17.01 12.79
N LYS A 105 -9.55 -16.33 12.09
CA LYS A 105 -8.40 -16.94 11.41
C LYS A 105 -7.13 -16.15 11.71
N VAL A 106 -5.99 -16.85 11.72
CA VAL A 106 -4.67 -16.23 11.70
C VAL A 106 -3.88 -16.87 10.55
N VAL A 107 -3.68 -16.09 9.50
CA VAL A 107 -2.93 -16.51 8.32
C VAL A 107 -1.44 -16.41 8.61
N VAL A 108 -0.63 -17.33 8.07
CA VAL A 108 0.83 -17.28 8.21
C VAL A 108 1.44 -16.75 6.92
N ARG A 109 2.04 -15.56 6.99
CA ARG A 109 2.91 -15.03 5.94
C ARG A 109 4.27 -15.68 6.06
N LYS A 110 4.64 -16.47 5.03
CA LYS A 110 5.89 -17.26 5.02
C LYS A 110 6.99 -16.52 4.27
N GLU A 111 8.22 -16.83 4.63
CA GLU A 111 9.38 -16.46 3.83
C GLU A 111 9.34 -17.20 2.49
N ILE A 112 9.52 -16.47 1.38
CA ILE A 112 9.31 -17.00 0.03
C ILE A 112 10.33 -18.10 -0.35
N GLN A 113 11.56 -18.01 0.15
CA GLN A 113 12.61 -18.97 -0.13
C GLN A 113 12.40 -20.29 0.61
N GLU A 114 11.68 -20.27 1.76
CA GLU A 114 11.33 -21.48 2.51
C GLU A 114 10.06 -22.17 2.01
N MET A 115 9.33 -21.51 1.13
CA MET A 115 8.15 -22.11 0.52
C MET A 115 8.57 -23.23 -0.45
N SER A 116 7.83 -24.33 -0.44
CA SER A 116 7.97 -25.36 -1.46
C SER A 116 7.70 -24.80 -2.87
N PRO A 117 8.26 -25.41 -3.93
CA PRO A 117 7.95 -25.00 -5.31
C PRO A 117 6.45 -24.99 -5.63
N GLN A 118 5.66 -25.86 -4.97
CA GLN A 118 4.21 -25.90 -5.15
C GLN A 118 3.52 -24.69 -4.50
N GLU A 119 3.95 -24.31 -3.28
CA GLU A 119 3.42 -23.13 -2.61
C GLU A 119 3.74 -21.85 -3.38
N ARG A 120 5.00 -21.71 -3.87
CA ARG A 120 5.38 -20.57 -4.70
C ARG A 120 4.55 -20.46 -5.98
N ARG A 121 4.40 -21.58 -6.72
CA ARG A 121 3.54 -21.60 -7.93
C ARG A 121 2.09 -21.20 -7.61
N ARG A 122 1.56 -21.62 -6.46
CA ARG A 122 0.23 -21.19 -6.00
C ARG A 122 0.17 -19.67 -5.83
N VAL A 123 1.13 -19.08 -5.12
CA VAL A 123 1.21 -17.62 -4.93
C VAL A 123 1.29 -16.90 -6.28
N PHE A 124 2.21 -17.30 -7.16
CA PHE A 124 2.40 -16.63 -8.46
C PHE A 124 1.16 -16.76 -9.35
N SER A 125 0.50 -17.91 -9.34
CA SER A 125 -0.74 -18.12 -10.08
C SER A 125 -1.87 -17.22 -9.56
N TYR A 126 -1.98 -17.02 -8.24
CA TYR A 126 -2.98 -16.17 -7.62
C TYR A 126 -2.73 -14.70 -7.94
N LEU A 127 -1.49 -14.24 -7.84
CA LEU A 127 -1.10 -12.88 -8.24
C LEU A 127 -1.37 -12.66 -9.74
N ASN A 128 -1.00 -13.62 -10.58
CA ASN A 128 -1.24 -13.54 -12.02
C ASN A 128 -2.74 -13.49 -12.33
N LEU A 129 -3.56 -14.28 -11.65
CA LEU A 129 -5.02 -14.21 -11.82
C LEU A 129 -5.57 -12.84 -11.38
N ALA A 130 -5.09 -12.29 -10.26
CA ALA A 130 -5.49 -10.95 -9.81
C ALA A 130 -5.09 -9.86 -10.82
N LYS A 131 -3.95 -10.02 -11.52
CA LYS A 131 -3.49 -9.10 -12.57
C LYS A 131 -4.41 -9.06 -13.79
N TYR A 132 -5.09 -10.17 -14.10
CA TYR A 132 -5.96 -10.26 -15.29
C TYR A 132 -7.45 -10.32 -14.97
N THR A 133 -7.84 -10.34 -13.69
CA THR A 133 -9.26 -10.34 -13.27
C THR A 133 -9.72 -8.92 -12.94
N MET A 134 -10.78 -8.46 -13.62
CA MET A 134 -11.37 -7.16 -13.33
C MET A 134 -11.93 -7.09 -11.91
N SER A 135 -11.64 -6.02 -11.20
CA SER A 135 -12.26 -5.77 -9.90
C SER A 135 -13.77 -5.60 -10.06
N LYS A 136 -14.53 -6.40 -9.31
CA LYS A 136 -15.99 -6.27 -9.25
C LYS A 136 -16.43 -5.13 -8.36
N ASP A 137 -15.60 -4.75 -7.40
CA ASP A 137 -15.96 -3.84 -6.33
C ASP A 137 -15.52 -2.40 -6.58
N PHE A 138 -14.41 -2.19 -7.33
CA PHE A 138 -13.84 -0.87 -7.49
C PHE A 138 -13.70 -0.44 -8.95
N VAL A 139 -13.80 0.86 -9.14
CA VAL A 139 -13.42 1.60 -10.35
C VAL A 139 -12.46 2.71 -9.95
N ILE A 140 -11.64 3.17 -10.88
CA ILE A 140 -10.66 4.23 -10.66
C ILE A 140 -11.17 5.53 -11.28
N LEU A 141 -11.21 6.59 -10.49
CA LEU A 141 -11.38 7.94 -10.99
C LEU A 141 -10.04 8.41 -11.56
N VAL A 142 -9.97 8.68 -12.85
CA VAL A 142 -8.71 9.04 -13.53
C VAL A 142 -8.64 10.49 -13.92
N THR A 143 -9.78 11.19 -14.03
CA THR A 143 -9.82 12.61 -14.34
C THR A 143 -11.18 13.20 -14.02
N GLY A 144 -11.26 14.48 -13.84
CA GLY A 144 -12.47 15.26 -13.64
C GLY A 144 -12.22 16.47 -12.78
N ASP A 145 -13.08 17.47 -12.92
CA ASP A 145 -13.06 18.68 -12.10
C ASP A 145 -13.95 18.47 -10.87
N ARG A 146 -13.42 18.72 -9.68
CA ARG A 146 -14.18 18.63 -8.41
C ARG A 146 -15.40 19.55 -8.35
N HIS A 147 -15.37 20.66 -9.08
CA HIS A 147 -16.46 21.61 -9.17
C HIS A 147 -17.47 21.23 -10.26
N HIS A 148 -17.06 20.41 -11.24
CA HIS A 148 -17.85 19.96 -12.38
C HIS A 148 -17.86 18.42 -12.46
N ARG A 149 -18.68 17.77 -11.60
CA ARG A 149 -18.69 16.32 -11.43
C ARG A 149 -19.17 15.51 -12.63
N ASP A 150 -19.87 16.12 -13.54
CA ASP A 150 -20.22 15.58 -14.84
C ASP A 150 -18.99 15.30 -15.71
N THR A 151 -17.86 15.92 -15.37
CA THR A 151 -16.55 15.67 -16.00
C THR A 151 -15.83 14.43 -15.44
N TYR A 152 -16.29 13.83 -14.34
CA TYR A 152 -15.66 12.66 -13.75
C TYR A 152 -15.63 11.48 -14.71
N ARG A 153 -14.43 10.93 -14.90
CA ARG A 153 -14.20 9.76 -15.74
C ARG A 153 -13.63 8.62 -14.91
N PHE A 154 -14.38 7.53 -14.90
CA PHE A 154 -13.99 6.30 -14.24
C PHE A 154 -13.55 5.25 -15.25
N ILE A 155 -12.54 4.48 -14.88
CA ILE A 155 -12.11 3.30 -15.63
C ILE A 155 -12.27 2.04 -14.80
N ASN A 156 -12.47 0.93 -15.50
CA ASN A 156 -12.36 -0.39 -14.89
C ASN A 156 -10.88 -0.71 -14.68
N ALA A 157 -10.55 -1.36 -13.58
CA ALA A 157 -9.21 -1.83 -13.29
C ALA A 157 -9.25 -3.29 -12.83
N THR A 158 -8.19 -4.02 -13.07
CA THR A 158 -8.03 -5.36 -12.52
C THR A 158 -7.80 -5.27 -11.00
N ILE A 159 -7.93 -6.39 -10.30
CA ILE A 159 -7.70 -6.42 -8.85
C ILE A 159 -6.30 -5.92 -8.50
N TYR A 160 -5.27 -6.42 -9.21
CA TYR A 160 -3.90 -5.98 -8.98
C TYR A 160 -3.67 -4.53 -9.40
N ASP A 161 -4.28 -4.08 -10.48
CA ASP A 161 -4.14 -2.69 -10.92
C ASP A 161 -4.81 -1.70 -9.96
N VAL A 162 -5.92 -2.08 -9.30
CA VAL A 162 -6.48 -1.28 -8.19
C VAL A 162 -5.46 -1.09 -7.06
N PHE A 163 -4.77 -2.16 -6.67
CA PHE A 163 -3.68 -2.10 -5.69
C PHE A 163 -2.56 -1.13 -6.14
N ALA A 164 -2.09 -1.26 -7.39
CA ALA A 164 -1.07 -0.38 -7.93
C ALA A 164 -1.54 1.09 -8.03
N TRP A 165 -2.79 1.34 -8.42
CA TRP A 165 -3.40 2.66 -8.45
C TRP A 165 -3.51 3.30 -7.06
N ILE A 166 -3.88 2.54 -6.03
CA ILE A 166 -3.93 3.02 -4.64
C ILE A 166 -2.56 3.56 -4.23
N HIS A 167 -1.49 2.80 -4.50
CA HIS A 167 -0.13 3.24 -4.22
C HIS A 167 0.23 4.49 -5.02
N TYR A 168 0.03 4.47 -6.34
CA TYR A 168 0.35 5.58 -7.24
C TYR A 168 -0.26 6.91 -6.77
N TYR A 169 -1.55 6.91 -6.43
CA TYR A 169 -2.22 8.13 -6.00
C TYR A 169 -1.79 8.60 -4.62
N SER A 170 -1.47 7.67 -3.73
CA SER A 170 -1.00 8.01 -2.39
C SER A 170 0.43 8.56 -2.36
N MET A 171 1.16 8.37 -3.47
CA MET A 171 2.50 8.91 -3.66
C MET A 171 2.53 10.34 -4.20
N LYS A 172 1.41 10.83 -4.73
CA LYS A 172 1.35 12.20 -5.22
C LYS A 172 1.61 13.17 -4.08
N PRO A 173 2.41 14.23 -4.34
CA PRO A 173 2.56 15.31 -3.37
C PRO A 173 1.21 15.88 -2.98
N LEU A 174 1.04 16.15 -1.70
CA LEU A 174 -0.16 16.81 -1.19
C LEU A 174 -0.31 18.18 -1.81
N LEU A 175 -1.48 18.44 -2.39
CA LEU A 175 -1.84 19.75 -2.94
C LEU A 175 -2.88 20.39 -2.02
N LEU A 176 -2.51 21.49 -1.40
CA LEU A 176 -3.39 22.30 -0.58
C LEU A 176 -3.37 23.75 -1.08
N ASN A 177 -4.53 24.33 -1.42
CA ASN A 177 -4.64 25.68 -1.95
C ASN A 177 -3.77 25.97 -3.19
N ASN A 178 -3.60 24.98 -4.07
CA ASN A 178 -2.71 25.02 -5.25
C ASN A 178 -1.20 25.09 -4.92
N ASP A 179 -0.81 24.93 -3.66
CA ASP A 179 0.58 24.83 -3.24
C ASP A 179 0.93 23.40 -2.85
N PHE A 180 2.09 22.92 -3.31
CA PHE A 180 2.63 21.64 -2.86
C PHE A 180 3.08 21.73 -1.42
N VAL A 181 2.44 20.96 -0.54
CA VAL A 181 2.80 20.91 0.87
C VAL A 181 4.07 20.06 1.02
N LYS A 182 5.21 20.73 1.21
CA LYS A 182 6.52 20.18 1.64
C LYS A 182 6.93 18.82 1.03
N LYS A 183 6.53 18.50 -0.19
CA LYS A 183 6.85 17.23 -0.89
C LYS A 183 6.39 15.95 -0.15
N THR A 184 5.51 16.04 0.81
CA THR A 184 4.96 14.87 1.52
C THR A 184 3.83 14.23 0.73
N SER A 185 3.65 12.94 0.91
CA SER A 185 2.55 12.16 0.33
C SER A 185 1.73 11.52 1.46
N TYR A 186 0.62 10.86 1.14
CA TYR A 186 -0.19 10.17 2.14
C TYR A 186 0.41 8.86 2.65
N ALA A 187 1.38 8.30 1.94
CA ALA A 187 1.95 6.99 2.21
C ALA A 187 3.41 7.01 2.68
N HIS A 188 4.12 8.13 2.47
CA HIS A 188 5.56 8.21 2.70
C HIS A 188 5.95 9.49 3.43
N GLN A 189 7.18 9.48 3.95
CA GLN A 189 7.84 10.62 4.61
C GLN A 189 7.10 11.12 5.86
N GLY A 190 6.37 10.23 6.54
CA GLY A 190 5.66 10.59 7.75
C GLY A 190 5.13 9.39 8.53
N PRO A 191 4.53 9.60 9.71
CA PRO A 191 4.16 8.53 10.65
C PRO A 191 3.25 7.44 10.07
N ALA A 192 2.49 7.73 9.02
CA ALA A 192 1.59 6.75 8.41
C ALA A 192 2.34 5.66 7.62
N PHE A 193 3.60 5.86 7.22
CA PHE A 193 4.33 4.99 6.30
C PHE A 193 4.17 3.48 6.58
N PRO A 194 4.55 2.92 7.74
CA PRO A 194 4.48 1.47 7.94
C PRO A 194 3.05 0.95 8.03
N GLY A 195 2.18 1.66 8.76
CA GLY A 195 0.77 1.27 8.90
C GLY A 195 0.01 1.36 7.58
N TRP A 196 0.30 2.37 6.78
CA TRP A 196 -0.32 2.55 5.46
C TRP A 196 0.01 1.38 4.52
N HIS A 197 1.29 0.97 4.44
CA HIS A 197 1.72 -0.16 3.61
C HIS A 197 1.17 -1.50 4.15
N ARG A 198 1.08 -1.67 5.47
CA ARG A 198 0.34 -2.78 6.10
C ARG A 198 -1.09 -2.86 5.58
N ARG A 199 -1.82 -1.75 5.54
CA ARG A 199 -3.19 -1.72 5.04
C ARG A 199 -3.27 -2.03 3.54
N LEU A 200 -2.31 -1.56 2.76
CA LEU A 200 -2.22 -1.85 1.33
C LEU A 200 -2.03 -3.36 1.07
N LEU A 201 -1.13 -4.01 1.81
CA LEU A 201 -0.94 -5.45 1.72
C LEU A 201 -2.18 -6.24 2.13
N LEU A 202 -2.83 -5.84 3.23
CA LEU A 202 -4.09 -6.46 3.66
C LEU A 202 -5.18 -6.32 2.60
N PHE A 203 -5.27 -5.17 1.93
CA PHE A 203 -6.22 -4.98 0.84
C PHE A 203 -6.03 -6.03 -0.27
N LEU A 204 -4.81 -6.22 -0.74
CA LEU A 204 -4.54 -7.19 -1.80
C LEU A 204 -4.75 -8.64 -1.33
N GLU A 205 -4.33 -8.96 -0.12
CA GLU A 205 -4.50 -10.29 0.49
C GLU A 205 -5.99 -10.66 0.60
N GLU A 206 -6.82 -9.74 1.08
CA GLU A 206 -8.28 -9.89 1.18
C GLU A 206 -8.94 -10.07 -0.20
N GLU A 207 -8.53 -9.28 -1.21
CA GLU A 207 -9.04 -9.39 -2.57
C GLU A 207 -8.67 -10.75 -3.22
N ILE A 208 -7.44 -11.24 -2.98
CA ILE A 208 -7.01 -12.56 -3.49
C ILE A 208 -7.72 -13.69 -2.74
N GLN A 209 -7.88 -13.60 -1.42
CA GLN A 209 -8.63 -14.59 -0.64
C GLN A 209 -10.06 -14.72 -1.16
N GLU A 210 -10.72 -13.61 -1.46
CA GLU A 210 -12.08 -13.62 -2.01
C GLU A 210 -12.10 -14.16 -3.45
N LEU A 211 -11.16 -13.73 -4.30
CA LEU A 211 -11.07 -14.18 -5.69
C LEU A 211 -10.91 -15.70 -5.78
N MET A 212 -10.10 -16.27 -4.90
CA MET A 212 -9.74 -17.68 -4.93
C MET A 212 -10.61 -18.57 -4.05
N GLY A 213 -11.44 -17.97 -3.18
CA GLY A 213 -12.14 -18.71 -2.13
C GLY A 213 -11.18 -19.38 -1.14
N ASP A 214 -9.99 -18.84 -0.97
CA ASP A 214 -8.91 -19.37 -0.16
C ASP A 214 -8.65 -18.49 1.06
N GLU A 215 -9.46 -18.68 2.07
CA GLU A 215 -9.46 -17.90 3.31
C GLU A 215 -8.14 -17.93 4.09
N LEU A 216 -7.28 -18.92 3.83
CA LEU A 216 -6.00 -19.09 4.52
C LEU A 216 -4.80 -18.65 3.66
N PHE A 217 -5.06 -18.07 2.50
CA PHE A 217 -3.98 -17.51 1.68
C PHE A 217 -3.33 -16.34 2.41
N GLY A 218 -1.99 -16.34 2.50
CA GLY A 218 -1.18 -15.25 3.02
C GLY A 218 -0.15 -14.81 1.98
N LEU A 219 0.06 -13.51 1.87
CA LEU A 219 1.12 -12.94 1.04
C LEU A 219 2.48 -13.35 1.63
N PRO A 220 3.43 -13.85 0.83
CA PRO A 220 4.77 -14.15 1.33
C PRO A 220 5.58 -12.87 1.54
N TYR A 221 6.69 -13.01 2.28
CA TYR A 221 7.71 -11.96 2.39
C TYR A 221 9.06 -12.47 1.88
N TYR A 222 9.97 -11.57 1.60
CA TYR A 222 11.35 -11.86 1.26
C TYR A 222 12.28 -11.19 2.27
N ASP A 223 12.94 -12.03 3.08
CA ASP A 223 13.97 -11.58 4.02
C ASP A 223 15.29 -11.39 3.29
N TRP A 224 15.43 -10.24 2.66
CA TRP A 224 16.61 -9.88 1.88
C TRP A 224 17.85 -9.57 2.75
N SER A 225 17.71 -9.50 4.07
CA SER A 225 18.83 -9.10 4.95
C SER A 225 20.02 -10.08 4.97
N HIS A 226 19.80 -11.29 4.51
CA HIS A 226 20.83 -12.34 4.40
C HIS A 226 21.42 -12.48 3.01
N ASP A 227 20.97 -11.68 2.06
CA ASP A 227 21.38 -11.78 0.66
C ASP A 227 22.28 -10.62 0.23
N ASN A 228 23.27 -10.91 -0.59
CA ASN A 228 24.14 -9.91 -1.22
C ASN A 228 23.67 -9.53 -2.64
N THR A 229 22.79 -10.33 -3.21
CA THR A 229 22.18 -10.14 -4.53
C THR A 229 20.70 -10.50 -4.46
N CYS A 230 19.92 -10.12 -5.47
CA CYS A 230 18.50 -10.49 -5.50
C CYS A 230 18.34 -12.00 -5.77
N SER A 231 18.37 -12.83 -4.74
CA SER A 231 18.22 -14.29 -4.85
C SER A 231 16.84 -14.73 -5.34
N VAL A 232 15.83 -13.88 -5.21
CA VAL A 232 14.48 -14.13 -5.73
C VAL A 232 14.26 -13.61 -7.16
N CYS A 233 15.27 -12.94 -7.76
CA CYS A 233 15.24 -12.52 -9.17
C CYS A 233 15.69 -13.64 -10.11
N THR A 234 15.12 -14.82 -9.97
CA THR A 234 15.41 -16.03 -10.76
C THR A 234 14.13 -16.67 -11.29
N GLU A 235 14.25 -17.59 -12.26
CA GLU A 235 13.08 -18.26 -12.87
C GLU A 235 12.25 -19.03 -11.86
N ASP A 236 12.87 -19.58 -10.82
CA ASP A 236 12.18 -20.34 -9.78
C ASP A 236 11.34 -19.45 -8.83
N PHE A 237 11.54 -18.13 -8.91
CA PHE A 237 10.89 -17.15 -8.04
C PHE A 237 10.21 -16.04 -8.87
N MET A 238 10.74 -14.83 -8.82
CA MET A 238 10.09 -13.64 -9.39
C MET A 238 10.47 -13.38 -10.86
N GLY A 239 11.26 -14.25 -11.45
CA GLY A 239 11.81 -14.14 -12.81
C GLY A 239 13.15 -13.42 -12.85
N SER A 240 14.09 -13.98 -13.62
CA SER A 240 15.34 -13.32 -13.97
C SER A 240 15.10 -12.16 -14.94
N ASN A 241 16.11 -11.38 -15.21
CA ASN A 241 16.02 -10.25 -16.14
C ASN A 241 17.26 -10.20 -17.06
N ASP A 242 17.05 -9.66 -18.25
CA ASP A 242 18.13 -9.39 -19.20
C ASP A 242 18.91 -8.11 -18.86
N LEU A 243 19.93 -7.79 -19.65
CA LEU A 243 20.73 -6.57 -19.47
C LEU A 243 19.93 -5.28 -19.65
N GLN A 244 18.82 -5.31 -20.37
CA GLN A 244 17.91 -4.19 -20.57
C GLN A 244 16.95 -4.06 -19.38
N GLY A 245 16.83 -5.10 -18.58
CA GLY A 245 15.96 -5.15 -17.42
C GLY A 245 14.61 -5.84 -17.69
N ASN A 246 14.40 -6.39 -18.89
CA ASN A 246 13.17 -7.13 -19.20
C ASN A 246 13.16 -8.45 -18.44
N ILE A 247 11.99 -8.78 -17.85
CA ILE A 247 11.82 -10.05 -17.14
C ILE A 247 11.78 -11.19 -18.14
N ASP A 248 12.45 -12.31 -17.81
CA ASP A 248 12.50 -13.47 -18.68
C ASP A 248 11.12 -14.00 -19.03
N LYS A 249 10.96 -14.41 -20.30
CA LYS A 249 9.66 -14.81 -20.87
C LYS A 249 9.06 -16.06 -20.23
N SER A 250 9.83 -16.86 -19.53
CA SER A 250 9.35 -18.04 -18.80
C SER A 250 8.66 -17.68 -17.48
N SER A 251 8.90 -16.46 -16.97
CA SER A 251 8.30 -15.98 -15.73
C SER A 251 6.79 -15.69 -15.87
N TYR A 252 6.03 -15.94 -14.81
CA TYR A 252 4.63 -15.51 -14.69
C TYR A 252 4.44 -14.00 -14.90
N PHE A 253 5.47 -13.21 -14.65
CA PHE A 253 5.43 -11.75 -14.63
C PHE A 253 5.97 -11.08 -15.89
N ALA A 254 6.46 -11.86 -16.86
CA ALA A 254 7.07 -11.35 -18.10
C ALA A 254 6.09 -10.51 -18.95
N SER A 255 4.81 -10.86 -18.93
CA SER A 255 3.76 -10.18 -19.70
C SER A 255 3.02 -9.10 -18.91
N TRP A 256 3.45 -8.83 -17.66
CA TRP A 256 2.83 -7.79 -16.86
C TRP A 256 3.22 -6.41 -17.37
N GLY A 257 2.20 -5.60 -17.65
CA GLY A 257 2.39 -4.18 -17.94
C GLY A 257 2.27 -3.33 -16.70
N ALA A 258 3.09 -2.28 -16.61
CA ALA A 258 2.99 -1.26 -15.59
C ALA A 258 1.91 -0.24 -15.98
N ILE A 259 1.01 0.08 -15.06
CA ILE A 259 0.12 1.24 -15.21
C ILE A 259 0.88 2.50 -14.84
N CYS A 260 0.54 3.64 -15.47
CA CYS A 260 1.13 4.94 -15.19
C CYS A 260 2.66 5.00 -15.34
N SER A 261 3.26 4.11 -16.12
CA SER A 261 4.69 4.17 -16.39
C SER A 261 5.04 5.46 -17.14
N GLY A 262 5.98 6.21 -16.62
CA GLY A 262 6.43 7.49 -17.18
C GLY A 262 6.94 8.43 -16.10
N TYR A 263 7.88 9.26 -16.47
CA TYR A 263 8.62 10.11 -15.54
C TYR A 263 7.72 10.96 -14.64
N PHE A 264 7.96 10.83 -13.34
CA PHE A 264 7.53 11.73 -12.25
C PHE A 264 6.18 12.43 -12.42
N TYR A 265 5.13 11.87 -11.82
CA TYR A 265 3.83 12.54 -11.62
C TYR A 265 3.23 13.21 -12.87
N ASN A 266 3.59 12.73 -14.05
CA ASN A 266 2.99 13.23 -15.28
C ASN A 266 1.61 12.62 -15.44
N ASP A 267 0.60 13.30 -14.90
CA ASP A 267 -0.79 12.87 -14.98
C ASP A 267 -1.29 12.70 -16.42
N ALA A 268 -0.66 13.35 -17.39
CA ALA A 268 -0.95 13.15 -18.80
C ALA A 268 -0.65 11.70 -19.23
N TYR A 269 0.34 11.06 -18.63
CA TYR A 269 0.71 9.67 -18.90
C TYR A 269 -0.33 8.69 -18.36
N CYS A 270 -0.73 8.86 -17.11
CA CYS A 270 -1.81 8.07 -16.52
C CYS A 270 -3.16 8.29 -17.19
N ARG A 271 -3.43 9.50 -17.69
CA ARG A 271 -4.64 9.83 -18.46
C ARG A 271 -4.66 9.17 -19.84
N SER A 272 -3.52 9.05 -20.51
CA SER A 272 -3.40 8.37 -21.79
C SER A 272 -3.56 6.86 -21.67
N ALA A 273 -3.15 6.28 -20.56
CA ALA A 273 -3.34 4.86 -20.22
C ALA A 273 -4.83 4.45 -20.13
N GLY A 274 -5.74 5.40 -19.94
CA GLY A 274 -7.19 5.16 -20.03
C GLY A 274 -7.70 4.71 -21.41
N ARG A 275 -6.83 4.64 -22.43
CA ARG A 275 -7.13 4.04 -23.74
C ARG A 275 -6.50 2.67 -23.98
N GLY A 276 -5.67 2.20 -23.06
CA GLY A 276 -5.03 0.89 -23.08
C GLY A 276 -4.15 0.78 -21.83
N TYR A 277 -4.49 -0.06 -20.95
CA TYR A 277 -4.09 -0.17 -19.54
C TYR A 277 -2.60 -0.13 -19.23
N HIS A 278 -1.77 -0.65 -20.12
CA HIS A 278 -0.36 -0.88 -19.84
C HIS A 278 0.49 -0.14 -20.85
N VAL A 279 1.30 0.77 -20.37
CA VAL A 279 2.12 1.62 -21.24
C VAL A 279 3.46 0.97 -21.52
N GLU A 280 4.02 0.23 -20.53
CA GLU A 280 5.34 -0.41 -20.65
C GLU A 280 5.36 -1.72 -19.86
N ASN A 281 6.28 -2.61 -20.21
CA ASN A 281 6.56 -3.83 -19.44
C ASN A 281 7.26 -3.50 -18.12
N LEU A 282 7.16 -4.42 -17.16
CA LEU A 282 7.96 -4.35 -15.94
C LEU A 282 9.45 -4.43 -16.27
N LEU A 283 10.24 -3.61 -15.60
CA LEU A 283 11.69 -3.61 -15.72
C LEU A 283 12.34 -3.79 -14.35
N ARG A 284 13.37 -4.62 -14.25
CA ARG A 284 14.24 -4.78 -13.09
C ARG A 284 15.70 -4.70 -13.48
N LYS A 285 16.50 -4.03 -12.67
CA LYS A 285 17.93 -3.83 -12.94
C LYS A 285 18.75 -3.99 -11.65
N PRO A 286 18.61 -5.12 -10.93
CA PRO A 286 19.19 -5.27 -9.60
C PRO A 286 20.71 -5.12 -9.62
N GLY A 287 21.24 -4.31 -8.69
CA GLY A 287 22.67 -4.06 -8.53
C GLY A 287 23.35 -3.36 -9.71
N ARG A 288 22.59 -2.70 -10.58
CA ARG A 288 23.17 -1.98 -11.74
C ARG A 288 23.81 -0.66 -11.34
N ASP A 289 23.26 0.00 -10.35
CA ASP A 289 23.88 1.16 -9.74
C ASP A 289 24.90 0.69 -8.70
N PRO A 290 26.20 0.95 -8.89
CA PRO A 290 27.24 0.50 -7.96
C PRO A 290 27.18 1.20 -6.59
N LEU A 291 26.39 2.25 -6.44
CA LEU A 291 26.18 2.95 -5.17
C LEU A 291 25.11 2.26 -4.31
N THR A 292 24.31 1.37 -4.92
CA THR A 292 23.23 0.66 -4.20
C THR A 292 23.67 -0.73 -3.76
N ARG A 293 23.09 -1.20 -2.68
CA ARG A 293 23.27 -2.55 -2.12
C ARG A 293 21.96 -3.06 -1.53
N ILE A 294 21.88 -4.33 -1.23
CA ILE A 294 20.82 -4.85 -0.35
C ILE A 294 21.22 -4.52 1.09
N PRO A 295 20.30 -3.94 1.92
CA PRO A 295 20.56 -3.76 3.34
C PRO A 295 20.78 -5.12 4.01
N ASN A 296 21.77 -5.22 4.88
CA ASN A 296 22.16 -6.47 5.50
C ASN A 296 21.49 -6.67 6.88
N TYR A 297 21.75 -7.83 7.49
CA TYR A 297 21.20 -8.17 8.80
C TYR A 297 21.57 -7.16 9.89
N GLN A 298 22.79 -6.59 9.85
CA GLN A 298 23.21 -5.58 10.82
C GLN A 298 22.42 -4.28 10.67
N ASP A 299 22.13 -3.84 9.43
CA ASP A 299 21.27 -2.68 9.17
C ASP A 299 19.88 -2.87 9.79
N VAL A 300 19.32 -4.09 9.64
CA VAL A 300 18.03 -4.46 10.25
C VAL A 300 18.10 -4.40 11.77
N MET A 301 19.13 -5.03 12.37
CA MET A 301 19.26 -5.07 13.82
C MET A 301 19.48 -3.68 14.42
N ASP A 302 20.19 -2.81 13.73
CA ASP A 302 20.40 -1.42 14.15
C ASP A 302 19.13 -0.58 13.97
N THR A 303 18.35 -0.80 12.92
CA THR A 303 17.02 -0.20 12.76
C THR A 303 16.09 -0.55 13.94
N LEU A 304 16.11 -1.79 14.37
CA LEU A 304 15.27 -2.28 15.48
C LEU A 304 15.71 -1.79 16.87
N LYS A 305 16.84 -1.07 16.98
CA LYS A 305 17.28 -0.43 18.23
C LYS A 305 16.61 0.92 18.51
N TRP A 306 16.05 1.57 17.48
CA TRP A 306 15.40 2.87 17.62
C TRP A 306 14.06 2.72 18.33
N GLU A 307 13.98 3.18 19.59
CA GLU A 307 12.84 2.94 20.47
C GLU A 307 11.60 3.80 20.13
N LYS A 308 11.83 5.07 19.75
CA LYS A 308 10.71 5.99 19.47
C LYS A 308 10.13 5.70 18.10
N PHE A 309 8.81 5.55 18.02
CA PHE A 309 8.13 5.31 16.75
C PHE A 309 8.43 6.41 15.73
N ASP A 310 8.16 7.66 16.10
CA ASP A 310 8.49 8.84 15.30
C ASP A 310 8.63 10.08 16.16
N THR A 311 9.30 11.11 15.64
CA THR A 311 9.61 12.34 16.36
C THR A 311 9.36 13.56 15.49
N GLU A 312 9.22 14.73 16.12
CA GLU A 312 9.14 16.00 15.39
C GLU A 312 10.36 16.21 14.49
N PRO A 313 10.17 16.74 13.26
CA PRO A 313 8.95 17.33 12.73
C PRO A 313 8.00 16.34 12.03
N PHE A 314 8.11 15.03 12.23
CA PHE A 314 7.28 13.96 11.67
C PHE A 314 7.36 13.86 10.14
N ASP A 315 8.52 14.14 9.59
CA ASP A 315 8.83 14.05 8.16
C ASP A 315 10.18 13.32 7.94
N LYS A 316 10.72 13.36 6.75
CA LYS A 316 11.99 12.71 6.42
C LYS A 316 13.22 13.27 7.19
N THR A 317 13.08 14.41 7.86
CA THR A 317 14.15 15.01 8.67
C THR A 317 14.08 14.61 10.15
N SER A 318 13.06 13.84 10.56
CA SER A 318 12.89 13.39 11.95
C SER A 318 14.09 12.58 12.43
N ASN A 319 14.68 13.01 13.55
CA ASN A 319 15.81 12.33 14.18
C ASN A 319 15.33 11.36 15.27
N HIS A 320 16.11 10.31 15.54
CA HIS A 320 15.78 9.32 16.58
C HIS A 320 14.38 8.67 16.37
N SER A 321 14.02 8.42 15.13
CA SER A 321 12.73 7.88 14.69
C SER A 321 12.90 6.51 14.06
N PHE A 322 12.30 5.48 14.65
CA PHE A 322 12.25 4.15 14.05
C PHE A 322 11.60 4.20 12.65
N ARG A 323 10.47 4.89 12.52
CA ARG A 323 9.78 5.02 11.24
C ARG A 323 10.70 5.60 10.16
N ASN A 324 11.46 6.66 10.49
CA ASN A 324 12.29 7.36 9.52
C ASN A 324 13.53 6.54 9.12
N VAL A 325 14.09 5.78 10.05
CA VAL A 325 15.17 4.82 9.76
C VAL A 325 14.66 3.65 8.94
N LEU A 326 13.50 3.07 9.29
CA LEU A 326 12.88 1.96 8.55
C LEU A 326 12.56 2.34 7.10
N GLU A 327 12.04 3.55 6.90
CA GLU A 327 11.73 4.08 5.57
C GLU A 327 13.00 4.33 4.74
N GLY A 328 14.11 4.70 5.38
CA GLY A 328 15.42 4.78 4.75
C GLY A 328 15.98 6.19 4.61
N PHE A 329 15.44 7.18 5.34
CA PHE A 329 15.94 8.57 5.33
C PHE A 329 17.00 8.86 6.41
N LYS A 330 17.31 7.87 7.21
CA LYS A 330 18.34 7.96 8.27
C LYS A 330 19.16 6.68 8.27
N ASN A 331 20.47 6.85 8.44
CA ASN A 331 21.39 5.73 8.59
C ASN A 331 21.05 4.94 9.87
N PRO A 332 20.84 3.62 9.80
CA PRO A 332 20.45 2.82 10.96
C PRO A 332 21.50 2.79 12.07
N HIS A 333 22.79 2.92 11.73
CA HIS A 333 23.90 2.81 12.69
C HIS A 333 24.11 4.08 13.53
N ASN A 334 23.96 5.26 12.92
CA ASN A 334 24.31 6.54 13.55
C ASN A 334 23.19 7.59 13.54
N GLY A 335 22.10 7.37 12.75
CA GLY A 335 20.97 8.29 12.65
C GLY A 335 21.24 9.54 11.81
N GLU A 336 22.37 9.61 11.10
CA GLU A 336 22.65 10.72 10.19
C GLU A 336 21.75 10.69 8.97
N ASP A 337 21.61 11.85 8.31
CA ASP A 337 20.83 11.96 7.07
C ASP A 337 21.45 11.10 5.97
N ASP A 338 20.62 10.22 5.42
CA ASP A 338 21.01 9.33 4.35
C ASP A 338 19.73 8.83 3.66
N ASP A 339 19.43 9.36 2.51
CA ASP A 339 18.16 9.08 1.81
C ASP A 339 18.09 7.65 1.21
N GLU A 340 19.17 6.85 1.30
CA GLU A 340 19.34 5.56 0.62
C GLU A 340 19.70 4.45 1.61
N ASN A 341 18.79 4.17 2.56
CA ASN A 341 18.91 3.06 3.50
C ASN A 341 17.66 2.19 3.52
N MET A 342 17.73 1.06 4.18
CA MET A 342 16.63 0.15 4.49
C MET A 342 15.63 0.00 3.32
N HIS A 343 14.37 0.41 3.51
CA HIS A 343 13.32 0.30 2.49
C HIS A 343 13.70 1.01 1.18
N ASN A 344 14.17 2.24 1.23
CA ASN A 344 14.55 3.00 0.04
C ASN A 344 15.70 2.32 -0.71
N MET A 345 16.75 1.90 -0.01
CA MET A 345 17.92 1.23 -0.60
C MET A 345 17.55 -0.05 -1.36
N PHE A 346 16.60 -0.86 -0.84
CA PHE A 346 16.17 -2.05 -1.55
C PHE A 346 15.44 -1.69 -2.85
N HIS A 347 14.59 -0.67 -2.84
CA HIS A 347 13.94 -0.15 -4.04
C HIS A 347 14.95 0.29 -5.10
N ASP A 348 15.95 1.07 -4.70
CA ASP A 348 16.98 1.59 -5.59
C ASP A 348 17.91 0.48 -6.10
N TYR A 349 18.24 -0.51 -5.24
CA TYR A 349 19.02 -1.68 -5.63
C TYR A 349 18.32 -2.50 -6.74
N ILE A 350 17.02 -2.75 -6.61
CA ILE A 350 16.24 -3.47 -7.64
C ILE A 350 16.10 -2.60 -8.89
N GLY A 351 15.97 -1.31 -8.74
CA GLY A 351 15.89 -0.36 -9.86
C GLY A 351 14.70 -0.61 -10.79
N GLY A 352 14.79 -0.08 -11.99
CA GLY A 352 13.73 -0.24 -13.00
C GLY A 352 12.37 0.27 -12.50
N THR A 353 11.32 -0.56 -12.60
CA THR A 353 9.97 -0.22 -12.11
C THR A 353 9.95 -0.07 -10.58
N MET A 354 10.68 -0.92 -9.85
CA MET A 354 10.79 -0.87 -8.39
C MET A 354 11.48 0.40 -7.89
N GLY A 355 12.49 0.92 -8.60
CA GLY A 355 13.22 2.14 -8.24
C GLY A 355 12.45 3.44 -8.51
N GLN A 356 11.21 3.36 -9.02
CA GLN A 356 10.38 4.52 -9.25
C GLN A 356 9.19 4.52 -8.28
N VAL A 357 9.29 5.26 -7.19
CA VAL A 357 8.35 5.22 -6.07
C VAL A 357 6.88 5.21 -6.49
N PRO A 358 6.39 6.09 -7.40
CA PRO A 358 4.96 6.11 -7.73
C PRO A 358 4.46 4.83 -8.38
N ILE A 359 5.29 4.15 -9.15
CA ILE A 359 4.90 2.98 -9.95
C ILE A 359 5.46 1.65 -9.42
N SER A 360 6.24 1.69 -8.35
CA SER A 360 6.93 0.50 -7.79
C SER A 360 5.97 -0.65 -7.49
N ALA A 361 4.74 -0.36 -7.05
CA ALA A 361 3.72 -1.36 -6.76
C ALA A 361 3.19 -2.12 -8.00
N ASN A 362 3.55 -1.70 -9.23
CA ASN A 362 3.29 -2.51 -10.42
C ASN A 362 4.08 -3.81 -10.42
N ASP A 363 5.30 -3.80 -9.86
CA ASP A 363 6.14 -4.99 -9.77
C ASP A 363 5.72 -5.85 -8.57
N PRO A 364 5.39 -7.13 -8.74
CA PRO A 364 4.98 -7.99 -7.63
C PRO A 364 6.10 -8.24 -6.59
N LEU A 365 7.36 -7.94 -6.90
CA LEU A 365 8.44 -7.94 -5.92
C LEU A 365 8.21 -6.90 -4.80
N PHE A 366 7.47 -5.83 -5.09
CA PHE A 366 6.99 -4.86 -4.11
C PHE A 366 6.28 -5.53 -2.92
N ILE A 367 5.42 -6.53 -3.21
CA ILE A 367 4.66 -7.25 -2.18
C ILE A 367 5.60 -7.95 -1.21
N LEU A 368 6.60 -8.66 -1.73
CA LEU A 368 7.56 -9.41 -0.95
C LEU A 368 8.41 -8.48 -0.06
N HIS A 369 8.86 -7.38 -0.65
CA HIS A 369 9.63 -6.35 0.04
C HIS A 369 8.82 -5.68 1.15
N HIS A 370 7.64 -5.14 0.83
CA HIS A 370 6.81 -4.46 1.83
C HIS A 370 6.25 -5.40 2.90
N ALA A 371 6.04 -6.69 2.58
CA ALA A 371 5.71 -7.68 3.61
C ALA A 371 6.88 -7.90 4.58
N TYR A 372 8.13 -7.80 4.12
CA TYR A 372 9.27 -7.84 5.01
C TYR A 372 9.40 -6.54 5.85
N ILE A 373 9.20 -5.38 5.25
CA ILE A 373 9.14 -4.10 5.99
C ILE A 373 8.04 -4.14 7.05
N ASP A 374 6.87 -4.70 6.74
CA ASP A 374 5.78 -4.90 7.71
C ASP A 374 6.14 -5.94 8.79
N LYS A 375 6.93 -6.97 8.46
CA LYS A 375 7.50 -7.89 9.46
C LYS A 375 8.43 -7.15 10.43
N LEU A 376 9.31 -6.28 9.95
CA LEU A 376 10.18 -5.48 10.82
C LEU A 376 9.38 -4.51 11.70
N TYR A 377 8.33 -3.92 11.16
CA TYR A 377 7.38 -3.13 11.93
C TYR A 377 6.68 -3.95 13.02
N GLU A 378 6.27 -5.18 12.71
CA GLU A 378 5.68 -6.12 13.69
C GLU A 378 6.68 -6.49 14.80
N VAL A 379 7.94 -6.79 14.44
CA VAL A 379 9.02 -7.05 15.42
C VAL A 379 9.18 -5.86 16.35
N TRP A 380 9.22 -4.64 15.81
CA TRP A 380 9.33 -3.42 16.59
C TRP A 380 8.14 -3.24 17.55
N ILE A 381 6.90 -3.45 17.05
CA ILE A 381 5.68 -3.37 17.89
C ILE A 381 5.78 -4.34 19.07
N GLN A 382 6.17 -5.59 18.84
CA GLN A 382 6.29 -6.60 19.89
C GLN A 382 7.40 -6.27 20.86
N LYS A 383 8.57 -5.88 20.37
CA LYS A 383 9.74 -5.53 21.18
C LYS A 383 9.45 -4.40 22.16
N TYR A 384 8.81 -3.35 21.70
CA TYR A 384 8.52 -2.15 22.51
C TYR A 384 7.09 -2.14 23.07
N LYS A 385 6.32 -3.21 22.87
CA LYS A 385 4.92 -3.35 23.33
C LYS A 385 4.06 -2.16 22.91
N ALA A 386 4.29 -1.70 21.68
CA ALA A 386 3.61 -0.54 21.14
C ALA A 386 2.12 -0.80 20.91
N THR A 387 1.32 0.23 21.12
CA THR A 387 -0.14 0.22 20.99
C THR A 387 -0.59 1.39 20.12
N PRO A 388 -1.85 1.51 19.72
CA PRO A 388 -2.36 2.67 19.01
C PRO A 388 -2.08 4.02 19.68
N GLU A 389 -1.90 4.03 20.99
CA GLU A 389 -1.56 5.22 21.78
C GLU A 389 -0.09 5.64 21.61
N THR A 390 0.78 4.72 21.15
CA THR A 390 2.18 5.02 20.79
C THR A 390 2.28 5.87 19.52
N TYR A 391 1.22 5.87 18.68
CA TYR A 391 1.20 6.67 17.46
C TYR A 391 1.26 8.17 17.82
N PRO A 392 2.18 8.97 17.22
CA PRO A 392 2.41 10.34 17.66
C PRO A 392 1.22 11.24 17.37
N VAL A 393 0.94 12.14 18.30
CA VAL A 393 0.02 13.25 18.07
C VAL A 393 0.74 14.27 17.21
N ASN A 394 0.28 14.41 15.97
CA ASN A 394 0.87 15.31 14.99
C ASN A 394 -0.25 15.95 14.14
N GLN A 395 0.10 17.03 13.47
CA GLN A 395 -0.78 17.74 12.54
C GLN A 395 -0.30 17.62 11.08
N HIS A 396 0.56 16.64 10.81
CA HIS A 396 1.05 16.39 9.46
C HIS A 396 -0.10 15.87 8.61
N LEU A 397 -0.45 16.60 7.58
CA LEU A 397 -1.64 16.35 6.76
C LEU A 397 -1.63 14.93 6.17
N GLY A 398 -2.70 14.18 6.39
CA GLY A 398 -2.83 12.79 5.98
C GLY A 398 -2.17 11.77 6.94
N HIS A 399 -1.35 12.22 7.90
CA HIS A 399 -0.62 11.38 8.84
C HIS A 399 -1.11 11.51 10.30
N GLY A 400 -2.11 12.35 10.55
CA GLY A 400 -2.64 12.51 11.89
C GLY A 400 -3.23 11.20 12.46
N PRO A 401 -3.16 10.98 13.78
CA PRO A 401 -3.57 9.71 14.39
C PRO A 401 -5.04 9.35 14.18
N ARG A 402 -5.90 10.35 14.04
CA ARG A 402 -7.34 10.18 13.82
C ARG A 402 -7.76 10.29 12.37
N GLU A 403 -6.84 10.66 11.48
CA GLU A 403 -7.10 10.71 10.05
C GLU A 403 -7.17 9.31 9.45
N CYS A 404 -7.90 9.19 8.36
CA CYS A 404 -7.98 7.94 7.62
C CYS A 404 -6.69 7.72 6.82
N ALA A 405 -6.20 6.50 6.81
CA ALA A 405 -5.20 6.07 5.85
C ALA A 405 -5.79 6.21 4.43
N MET A 406 -5.25 7.14 3.67
CA MET A 406 -5.80 7.53 2.38
C MET A 406 -5.24 6.64 1.25
N PRO A 407 -6.01 6.29 0.22
CA PRO A 407 -7.44 6.58 -0.01
C PRO A 407 -8.37 5.44 0.39
N PHE A 408 -8.01 4.57 1.33
CA PHE A 408 -8.78 3.38 1.67
C PHE A 408 -10.21 3.70 2.09
N PHE A 409 -11.15 2.90 1.56
CA PHE A 409 -12.56 3.04 1.84
C PHE A 409 -13.19 1.67 2.14
N PRO A 410 -13.86 1.49 3.28
CA PRO A 410 -14.12 2.45 4.36
C PRO A 410 -12.86 2.91 5.10
N CYS A 411 -13.02 3.99 5.90
CA CYS A 411 -11.91 4.57 6.68
C CYS A 411 -11.30 3.59 7.68
N VAL A 412 -9.96 3.50 7.65
CA VAL A 412 -9.15 2.94 8.72
C VAL A 412 -8.26 4.08 9.24
N LYS A 413 -8.26 4.35 10.53
CA LYS A 413 -7.45 5.45 11.09
C LYS A 413 -5.98 5.04 11.15
N ASN A 414 -5.10 6.02 10.90
CA ASN A 414 -3.65 5.76 10.91
C ASN A 414 -3.17 5.09 12.21
N ARG A 415 -3.58 5.60 13.37
CA ARG A 415 -3.17 5.02 14.66
C ARG A 415 -3.66 3.58 14.86
N ASP A 416 -4.83 3.23 14.31
CA ASP A 416 -5.41 1.90 14.50
C ASP A 416 -4.61 0.82 13.75
N LEU A 417 -3.69 1.21 12.86
CA LEU A 417 -2.76 0.34 12.14
C LEU A 417 -1.48 0.04 12.93
N LEU A 418 -1.24 0.74 14.05
CA LEU A 418 -0.13 0.47 14.98
C LEU A 418 -0.62 -0.51 16.06
N GLN A 419 -0.78 -1.76 15.66
CA GLN A 419 -1.16 -2.89 16.51
C GLN A 419 -0.42 -4.14 16.03
N THR A 420 -0.39 -5.18 16.83
CA THR A 420 0.18 -6.47 16.40
C THR A 420 -0.58 -7.03 15.19
N SER A 421 0.13 -7.72 14.32
CA SER A 421 -0.43 -8.32 13.09
C SER A 421 -1.57 -9.30 13.37
N THR A 422 -1.57 -9.93 14.54
CA THR A 422 -2.66 -10.84 14.95
C THR A 422 -4.01 -10.13 15.12
N ALA A 423 -4.00 -8.83 15.44
CA ALA A 423 -5.24 -8.02 15.45
C ALA A 423 -5.88 -7.90 14.07
N PHE A 424 -5.09 -8.11 13.01
CA PHE A 424 -5.52 -8.12 11.60
C PHE A 424 -5.61 -9.53 11.01
N GLY A 425 -5.49 -10.57 11.86
CA GLY A 425 -5.67 -11.95 11.45
C GLY A 425 -4.52 -12.56 10.66
N TYR A 426 -3.31 -12.07 10.82
CA TYR A 426 -2.12 -12.70 10.26
C TYR A 426 -0.94 -12.68 11.24
N LYS A 427 0.08 -13.45 10.94
CA LYS A 427 1.39 -13.45 11.60
C LYS A 427 2.48 -13.80 10.61
N TYR A 428 3.70 -13.47 10.95
CA TYR A 428 4.88 -13.85 10.18
C TYR A 428 5.48 -15.16 10.70
N SER A 429 6.01 -15.98 9.79
CA SER A 429 6.95 -17.04 10.18
C SER A 429 8.30 -16.40 10.61
N GLN A 430 9.07 -17.15 11.42
CA GLN A 430 10.45 -16.77 11.77
C GLN A 430 10.60 -15.37 12.43
N MET A 431 9.84 -15.12 13.47
CA MET A 431 9.95 -13.88 14.27
C MET A 431 11.11 -13.95 15.29
N ASP A 432 11.43 -15.12 15.81
CA ASP A 432 12.38 -15.32 16.90
C ASP A 432 13.78 -14.77 16.66
N PRO A 433 14.37 -14.89 15.45
CA PRO A 433 15.70 -14.34 15.17
C PRO A 433 15.86 -12.84 15.48
N TYR A 434 14.78 -12.10 15.33
CA TYR A 434 14.77 -10.65 15.55
C TYR A 434 14.34 -10.25 16.97
N LEU A 435 13.54 -11.08 17.62
CA LEU A 435 13.08 -10.85 19.00
C LEU A 435 14.09 -11.33 20.04
N HIS A 436 14.84 -12.40 19.73
CA HIS A 436 15.80 -13.05 20.63
C HIS A 436 17.17 -13.29 19.95
N PRO A 437 17.88 -12.22 19.52
CA PRO A 437 19.10 -12.36 18.72
C PRO A 437 20.26 -13.08 19.41
N GLN A 438 20.24 -13.21 20.74
CA GLN A 438 21.35 -13.83 21.51
C GLN A 438 21.31 -15.37 21.51
N GLU A 439 20.19 -16.00 21.24
CA GLU A 439 20.08 -17.46 21.20
C GLU A 439 20.68 -18.10 19.95
N GLN A 440 20.83 -17.36 18.86
CA GLN A 440 21.44 -17.85 17.61
C GLN A 440 22.96 -17.83 17.61
N ALA A 441 23.60 -16.92 18.33
CA ALA A 441 25.06 -16.86 18.40
C ALA A 441 25.65 -18.08 19.16
N ALA A 442 24.89 -18.64 20.11
CA ALA A 442 25.32 -19.82 20.87
C ALA A 442 25.20 -21.16 20.08
N SER A 443 24.29 -21.23 19.10
CA SER A 443 24.10 -22.46 18.29
C SER A 443 25.05 -22.58 17.09
N SER A 444 25.71 -21.50 16.69
CA SER A 444 26.70 -21.51 15.60
C SER A 444 28.14 -21.76 16.08
N GLU A 445 28.43 -21.63 17.39
CA GLU A 445 29.74 -21.93 17.97
C GLU A 445 29.89 -23.42 18.33
N ASP A 446 28.79 -24.20 18.47
CA ASP A 446 28.83 -25.63 18.79
C ASP A 446 28.93 -26.56 17.57
N THR A 447 29.11 -26.00 16.35
CA THR A 447 29.22 -26.76 15.09
C THR A 447 30.52 -26.50 14.31
N GLN A 448 31.62 -26.14 15.00
CA GLN A 448 32.97 -26.15 14.40
C GLN A 448 33.84 -27.28 14.95
#